data_9a274e34fb661c7e62fd6c89b36a5f8b
#
_entry.id   9a274e34fb661c7e62fd6c89b36a5f8b
#
_cell.length_a   1.000
_cell.length_b   1.000
_cell.length_c   1.000
_cell.angle_alpha   90.00
_cell.angle_beta   90.00
_cell.angle_gamma   90.00
#
_symmetry.space_group_name_H-M   'P 1'
#
loop_
_entity.id
_entity.type
_entity.pdbx_description
1 polymer ?
#
loop_
_entity_poly.entity_id
_entity_poly.type
_entity_poly.pdbx_seq_one_letter_code
_entity_poly.pdbx_strand_id
1 'polypeptide(L)'
;NYVPIIGGVANEAIYEFKKGETTDDLINYAGGIINNSDQSKIILSRLQDGKLSSSKLDKSTKLMVNDRIFIPFNEFSPDQYTINNEEIFIDEPVFISGAVMNPGKYFIKPGDSLLNLINKVGGYKENAYPSAASLINKDAKQIERSYNEKLYNEAIKSIASFSSISSGVDLSSLSTILAEFKNAPSKGRIVSEFNIEAIQKDKSLDTRLMPGDEIHIPYFKERVYIFGEVLNPGTFKHLDGNDVSKYISSAGGLNKYADKQALIIVHPNGIVERLTLRKFGKQNSTIIKPGTVIYVPRNLQFIEGTQL
;
A
#
# COMPACT_ATOMS: atom_id res chain seq x y z
N ASN A 1 -13.39 9.00 -30.77
CA ASN A 1 -13.26 10.12 -29.82
C ASN A 1 -13.52 9.56 -28.41
N TYR A 2 -12.67 9.92 -27.45
CA TYR A 2 -12.73 9.36 -26.11
C TYR A 2 -12.77 10.47 -25.07
N VAL A 3 -13.61 10.29 -24.03
CA VAL A 3 -13.75 11.22 -22.91
C VAL A 3 -13.73 10.43 -21.59
N PRO A 4 -12.82 10.71 -20.66
CA PRO A 4 -12.86 10.16 -19.31
C PRO A 4 -13.97 10.81 -18.49
N ILE A 5 -14.70 10.00 -17.74
CA ILE A 5 -15.63 10.43 -16.72
C ILE A 5 -15.20 9.85 -15.37
N ILE A 6 -15.05 10.70 -14.36
CA ILE A 6 -14.44 10.37 -13.08
C ILE A 6 -15.31 10.95 -11.94
N GLY A 7 -15.29 10.31 -10.79
CA GLY A 7 -15.99 10.73 -9.59
C GLY A 7 -17.33 10.05 -9.41
N GLY A 8 -18.35 10.76 -9.02
CA GLY A 8 -19.63 10.26 -8.58
C GLY A 8 -20.53 9.63 -9.65
N VAL A 9 -20.02 8.71 -10.47
CA VAL A 9 -20.77 7.87 -11.42
C VAL A 9 -20.67 6.40 -11.05
N ALA A 10 -21.60 5.60 -11.56
CA ALA A 10 -21.62 4.16 -11.27
C ALA A 10 -20.39 3.44 -11.82
N ASN A 11 -19.91 3.81 -13.01
CA ASN A 11 -18.74 3.20 -13.63
C ASN A 11 -17.79 4.31 -14.16
N GLU A 12 -16.73 4.58 -13.45
CA GLU A 12 -15.66 5.46 -13.89
C GLU A 12 -14.87 4.78 -15.01
N ALA A 13 -14.76 5.40 -16.18
CA ALA A 13 -14.00 4.88 -17.30
C ALA A 13 -13.73 5.97 -18.35
N ILE A 14 -13.00 5.58 -19.40
CA ILE A 14 -12.86 6.35 -20.63
C ILE A 14 -13.90 5.81 -21.62
N TYR A 15 -14.83 6.66 -22.02
CA TYR A 15 -15.91 6.29 -22.91
C TYR A 15 -15.68 6.81 -24.32
N GLU A 16 -16.01 5.99 -25.31
CA GLU A 16 -16.09 6.45 -26.70
C GLU A 16 -17.40 7.23 -26.89
N PHE A 17 -17.32 8.37 -27.56
CA PHE A 17 -18.49 9.17 -27.90
C PHE A 17 -18.56 9.50 -29.39
N LYS A 18 -19.77 9.71 -29.90
CA LYS A 18 -20.06 10.11 -31.28
C LYS A 18 -20.22 11.62 -31.36
N LYS A 19 -19.93 12.17 -32.51
CA LYS A 19 -20.12 13.61 -32.77
C LYS A 19 -21.58 14.02 -32.55
N GLY A 20 -21.79 14.96 -31.63
CA GLY A 20 -23.11 15.49 -31.27
C GLY A 20 -23.66 14.97 -29.97
N GLU A 21 -23.06 13.93 -29.37
CA GLU A 21 -23.42 13.46 -28.04
C GLU A 21 -23.05 14.48 -26.97
N THR A 22 -23.79 14.44 -25.89
CA THR A 22 -23.73 15.39 -24.77
C THR A 22 -23.11 14.74 -23.54
N THR A 23 -22.85 15.54 -22.56
CA THR A 23 -22.39 15.07 -21.23
C THR A 23 -23.44 14.21 -20.53
N ASP A 24 -24.73 14.44 -20.77
CA ASP A 24 -25.80 13.61 -20.21
C ASP A 24 -25.79 12.20 -20.82
N ASP A 25 -25.52 12.08 -22.13
CA ASP A 25 -25.36 10.79 -22.81
C ASP A 25 -24.18 10.01 -22.18
N LEU A 26 -23.06 10.69 -21.94
CA LEU A 26 -21.88 10.05 -21.36
C LEU A 26 -22.11 9.62 -19.89
N ILE A 27 -22.80 10.43 -19.11
CA ILE A 27 -23.21 10.10 -17.75
C ILE A 27 -24.10 8.85 -17.76
N ASN A 28 -25.03 8.74 -18.70
CA ASN A 28 -25.86 7.57 -18.86
C ASN A 28 -25.06 6.31 -19.24
N TYR A 29 -24.05 6.44 -20.14
CA TYR A 29 -23.13 5.34 -20.46
C TYR A 29 -22.32 4.89 -19.24
N ALA A 30 -21.98 5.81 -18.34
CA ALA A 30 -21.33 5.52 -17.07
C ALA A 30 -22.27 4.90 -16.01
N GLY A 31 -23.51 4.58 -16.38
CA GLY A 31 -24.50 3.99 -15.47
C GLY A 31 -25.21 5.00 -14.55
N GLY A 32 -25.10 6.30 -14.87
CA GLY A 32 -25.71 7.38 -14.12
C GLY A 32 -24.88 7.87 -12.93
N ILE A 33 -25.39 8.92 -12.31
CA ILE A 33 -24.76 9.54 -11.13
C ILE A 33 -25.19 8.80 -9.87
N ILE A 34 -24.24 8.49 -8.98
CA ILE A 34 -24.56 7.81 -7.72
C ILE A 34 -25.08 8.79 -6.65
N ASN A 35 -25.85 8.25 -5.67
CA ASN A 35 -26.59 9.06 -4.69
C ASN A 35 -25.72 9.99 -3.80
N ASN A 36 -24.43 9.67 -3.66
CA ASN A 36 -23.50 10.48 -2.84
C ASN A 36 -22.75 11.53 -3.67
N SER A 37 -23.29 11.96 -4.80
CA SER A 37 -22.62 12.90 -5.73
C SER A 37 -23.34 14.22 -5.84
N ASP A 38 -22.56 15.30 -5.95
CA ASP A 38 -23.09 16.65 -6.13
C ASP A 38 -23.33 16.96 -7.61
N GLN A 39 -24.54 16.67 -8.06
CA GLN A 39 -24.97 16.92 -9.44
C GLN A 39 -24.95 18.42 -9.82
N SER A 40 -24.96 19.32 -8.83
CA SER A 40 -24.96 20.76 -9.08
C SER A 40 -23.57 21.32 -9.41
N LYS A 41 -22.53 20.51 -9.22
CA LYS A 41 -21.12 20.90 -9.29
C LYS A 41 -20.30 20.08 -10.27
N ILE A 42 -20.93 19.55 -11.33
CA ILE A 42 -20.22 18.80 -12.38
C ILE A 42 -19.26 19.76 -13.11
N ILE A 43 -18.02 19.32 -13.27
CA ILE A 43 -16.96 20.10 -13.92
C ILE A 43 -16.61 19.47 -15.27
N LEU A 44 -16.62 20.27 -16.32
CA LEU A 44 -16.04 19.93 -17.61
C LEU A 44 -14.69 20.64 -17.76
N SER A 45 -13.65 19.87 -17.97
CA SER A 45 -12.34 20.40 -18.35
C SER A 45 -12.12 20.16 -19.83
N ARG A 46 -11.82 21.24 -20.57
CA ARG A 46 -11.63 21.24 -22.03
C ARG A 46 -10.32 21.90 -22.41
N LEU A 47 -9.56 21.24 -23.26
CA LEU A 47 -8.33 21.83 -23.82
C LEU A 47 -8.68 22.60 -25.10
N GLN A 48 -8.55 23.93 -25.08
CA GLN A 48 -8.72 24.79 -26.25
C GLN A 48 -7.47 25.64 -26.43
N ASP A 49 -6.91 25.65 -27.63
CA ASP A 49 -5.71 26.43 -28.00
C ASP A 49 -4.52 26.27 -27.06
N GLY A 50 -4.30 25.03 -26.56
CA GLY A 50 -3.22 24.73 -25.63
C GLY A 50 -3.47 25.19 -24.19
N LYS A 51 -4.66 25.74 -23.90
CA LYS A 51 -5.06 26.12 -22.54
C LYS A 51 -6.20 25.24 -22.04
N LEU A 52 -6.05 24.71 -20.85
CA LEU A 52 -7.11 23.96 -20.19
C LEU A 52 -8.10 24.95 -19.56
N SER A 53 -9.37 24.89 -20.00
CA SER A 53 -10.46 25.64 -19.37
C SER A 53 -11.34 24.67 -18.61
N SER A 54 -11.74 25.06 -17.40
CA SER A 54 -12.71 24.29 -16.60
C SER A 54 -13.94 25.15 -16.36
N SER A 55 -15.11 24.59 -16.63
CA SER A 55 -16.38 25.27 -16.44
C SER A 55 -17.36 24.35 -15.70
N LYS A 56 -18.26 24.97 -14.95
CA LYS A 56 -19.43 24.26 -14.44
C LYS A 56 -20.25 23.76 -15.64
N LEU A 57 -20.58 22.49 -15.61
CA LEU A 57 -21.19 21.81 -16.72
C LEU A 57 -22.71 21.98 -16.72
N ASP A 58 -23.26 22.25 -17.92
CA ASP A 58 -24.65 21.96 -18.26
C ASP A 58 -24.73 20.56 -18.88
N LYS A 59 -25.69 19.74 -18.46
CA LYS A 59 -25.91 18.38 -18.96
C LYS A 59 -26.11 18.31 -20.49
N SER A 60 -26.53 19.39 -21.09
CA SER A 60 -26.72 19.54 -22.54
C SER A 60 -25.43 19.91 -23.31
N THR A 61 -24.31 20.05 -22.64
CA THR A 61 -23.06 20.45 -23.28
C THR A 61 -22.55 19.36 -24.24
N LYS A 62 -22.34 19.74 -25.52
CA LYS A 62 -21.78 18.82 -26.53
C LYS A 62 -20.35 18.46 -26.22
N LEU A 63 -20.05 17.17 -26.32
CA LEU A 63 -18.70 16.64 -26.08
C LEU A 63 -17.77 16.99 -27.24
N MET A 64 -16.51 17.25 -26.88
CA MET A 64 -15.39 17.46 -27.79
C MET A 64 -14.24 16.51 -27.44
N VAL A 65 -13.34 16.31 -28.39
CA VAL A 65 -12.12 15.51 -28.19
C VAL A 65 -11.27 16.20 -27.10
N ASN A 66 -10.70 15.41 -26.19
CA ASN A 66 -9.94 15.84 -25.03
C ASN A 66 -10.76 16.51 -23.91
N ASP A 67 -12.09 16.44 -23.96
CA ASP A 67 -12.90 16.78 -22.79
C ASP A 67 -12.65 15.78 -21.67
N ARG A 68 -12.82 16.25 -20.44
CA ARG A 68 -12.80 15.44 -19.22
C ARG A 68 -13.94 15.86 -18.32
N ILE A 69 -14.68 14.90 -17.78
CA ILE A 69 -15.81 15.17 -16.90
C ILE A 69 -15.47 14.68 -15.51
N PHE A 70 -15.65 15.57 -14.52
CA PHE A 70 -15.53 15.26 -13.12
C PHE A 70 -16.85 15.53 -12.39
N ILE A 71 -17.35 14.54 -11.66
CA ILE A 71 -18.56 14.63 -10.84
C ILE A 71 -18.14 14.53 -9.37
N PRO A 72 -18.21 15.64 -8.59
CA PRO A 72 -17.78 15.61 -7.19
C PRO A 72 -18.80 14.84 -6.32
N PHE A 73 -18.33 14.32 -5.18
CA PHE A 73 -19.18 13.76 -4.15
C PHE A 73 -19.79 14.87 -3.28
N ASN A 74 -20.94 14.61 -2.63
CA ASN A 74 -21.70 15.59 -1.87
C ASN A 74 -20.95 16.28 -0.71
N GLU A 75 -19.92 15.62 -0.17
CA GLU A 75 -19.05 16.18 0.90
C GLU A 75 -17.92 17.06 0.35
N PHE A 76 -17.92 17.26 -0.97
CA PHE A 76 -16.90 18.02 -1.65
C PHE A 76 -17.31 19.51 -1.70
N SER A 77 -16.65 20.36 -0.89
CA SER A 77 -16.88 21.81 -0.93
C SER A 77 -16.06 22.44 -2.06
N PRO A 78 -16.68 22.95 -3.14
CA PRO A 78 -15.94 23.56 -4.26
C PRO A 78 -15.24 24.85 -3.88
N ASP A 79 -15.62 25.48 -2.76
CA ASP A 79 -14.99 26.72 -2.27
C ASP A 79 -13.52 26.53 -1.88
N GLN A 80 -13.04 25.28 -1.83
CA GLN A 80 -11.63 24.93 -1.68
C GLN A 80 -10.87 24.84 -3.01
N TYR A 81 -11.58 24.86 -4.15
CA TYR A 81 -10.96 24.94 -5.48
C TYR A 81 -11.23 26.32 -6.06
N THR A 82 -10.44 27.29 -5.64
CA THR A 82 -10.31 28.56 -6.39
C THR A 82 -9.77 28.15 -7.75
N ILE A 83 -10.61 28.28 -8.79
CA ILE A 83 -10.21 28.19 -10.19
C ILE A 83 -9.38 29.44 -10.46
N ASN A 84 -8.19 29.49 -9.93
CA ASN A 84 -7.16 30.34 -10.47
C ASN A 84 -6.73 29.67 -11.76
N ASN A 85 -6.58 30.40 -12.84
CA ASN A 85 -6.27 30.00 -14.21
C ASN A 85 -4.95 29.19 -14.39
N GLU A 86 -4.50 28.51 -13.37
CA GLU A 86 -3.31 27.66 -13.35
C GLU A 86 -3.77 26.20 -13.34
N GLU A 87 -3.42 25.52 -14.40
CA GLU A 87 -3.46 24.10 -14.69
C GLU A 87 -4.13 23.21 -13.62
N ILE A 88 -5.42 22.92 -13.80
CA ILE A 88 -6.04 21.83 -13.05
C ILE A 88 -5.45 20.54 -13.62
N PHE A 89 -4.31 20.15 -13.10
CA PHE A 89 -3.91 18.76 -13.22
C PHE A 89 -4.95 17.95 -12.46
N ILE A 90 -5.78 17.19 -13.19
CA ILE A 90 -6.54 16.11 -12.58
C ILE A 90 -5.50 15.02 -12.31
N ASP A 91 -4.78 15.18 -11.23
CA ASP A 91 -3.87 14.20 -10.72
C ASP A 91 -4.67 12.93 -10.39
N GLU A 92 -4.03 11.79 -10.54
CA GLU A 92 -4.59 10.51 -10.18
C GLU A 92 -5.09 10.56 -8.72
N PRO A 93 -6.33 10.10 -8.42
CA PRO A 93 -6.85 10.18 -7.05
C PRO A 93 -6.06 9.29 -6.12
N VAL A 94 -6.02 9.64 -4.85
CA VAL A 94 -5.59 8.77 -3.76
C VAL A 94 -6.76 7.85 -3.39
N PHE A 95 -6.47 6.58 -3.17
CA PHE A 95 -7.46 5.61 -2.75
C PHE A 95 -7.28 5.25 -1.27
N ILE A 96 -8.33 5.38 -0.46
CA ILE A 96 -8.34 4.95 0.94
C ILE A 96 -9.41 3.91 1.20
N SER A 97 -9.04 2.83 1.90
CA SER A 97 -9.89 1.66 2.11
C SER A 97 -9.80 1.11 3.52
N GLY A 98 -10.73 0.23 3.88
CA GLY A 98 -10.75 -0.48 5.16
C GLY A 98 -11.53 0.25 6.26
N ALA A 99 -10.94 0.33 7.45
CA ALA A 99 -11.61 0.78 8.67
C ALA A 99 -11.57 2.32 8.85
N VAL A 100 -11.97 3.06 7.82
CA VAL A 100 -12.22 4.51 7.86
C VAL A 100 -13.71 4.79 7.72
N MET A 101 -14.17 5.97 8.14
CA MET A 101 -15.59 6.31 8.10
C MET A 101 -16.12 6.29 6.67
N ASN A 102 -15.45 6.97 5.73
CA ASN A 102 -15.84 7.06 4.33
C ASN A 102 -14.69 6.56 3.43
N PRO A 103 -14.60 5.24 3.16
CA PRO A 103 -13.62 4.71 2.22
C PRO A 103 -13.96 5.11 0.77
N GLY A 104 -12.94 5.34 -0.06
CA GLY A 104 -13.14 5.72 -1.45
C GLY A 104 -11.94 6.36 -2.11
N LYS A 105 -12.20 7.03 -3.24
CA LYS A 105 -11.22 7.81 -4.00
C LYS A 105 -11.32 9.28 -3.63
N TYR A 106 -10.19 9.90 -3.40
CA TYR A 106 -10.10 11.30 -2.99
C TYR A 106 -9.06 12.04 -3.82
N PHE A 107 -9.44 13.17 -4.38
CA PHE A 107 -8.48 14.07 -4.99
C PHE A 107 -7.76 14.87 -3.92
N ILE A 108 -6.45 14.96 -4.06
CA ILE A 108 -5.57 15.71 -3.15
C ILE A 108 -5.01 16.94 -3.86
N LYS A 109 -4.69 17.96 -3.08
CA LYS A 109 -3.95 19.14 -3.55
C LYS A 109 -2.45 18.90 -3.36
N PRO A 110 -1.59 19.54 -4.16
CA PRO A 110 -0.16 19.53 -3.89
C PRO A 110 0.14 19.98 -2.46
N GLY A 111 0.80 19.10 -1.70
CA GLY A 111 1.10 19.33 -0.29
C GLY A 111 0.13 18.73 0.72
N ASP A 112 -1.00 18.17 0.28
CA ASP A 112 -1.89 17.42 1.17
C ASP A 112 -1.16 16.24 1.81
N SER A 113 -1.48 16.02 3.07
CA SER A 113 -0.85 14.99 3.89
C SER A 113 -1.81 13.86 4.24
N LEU A 114 -1.25 12.80 4.80
CA LEU A 114 -2.02 11.67 5.32
C LEU A 114 -3.03 12.12 6.38
N LEU A 115 -2.64 13.02 7.28
CA LEU A 115 -3.54 13.55 8.31
C LEU A 115 -4.70 14.35 7.68
N ASN A 116 -4.42 15.16 6.65
CA ASN A 116 -5.47 15.88 5.94
C ASN A 116 -6.50 14.92 5.33
N LEU A 117 -6.03 13.84 4.68
CA LEU A 117 -6.91 12.83 4.10
C LEU A 117 -7.71 12.08 5.17
N ILE A 118 -7.07 11.65 6.28
CA ILE A 118 -7.77 10.96 7.38
C ILE A 118 -8.88 11.85 7.95
N ASN A 119 -8.64 13.14 8.14
CA ASN A 119 -9.66 14.08 8.59
C ASN A 119 -10.78 14.24 7.56
N LYS A 120 -10.43 14.32 6.28
CA LYS A 120 -11.38 14.47 5.16
C LYS A 120 -12.33 13.28 5.04
N VAL A 121 -11.85 12.07 5.30
CA VAL A 121 -12.67 10.84 5.29
C VAL A 121 -13.48 10.64 6.58
N GLY A 122 -13.42 11.58 7.54
CA GLY A 122 -14.16 11.51 8.81
C GLY A 122 -13.47 10.70 9.90
N GLY A 123 -12.17 10.36 9.72
CA GLY A 123 -11.41 9.60 10.71
C GLY A 123 -11.58 8.08 10.60
N TYR A 124 -11.16 7.41 11.67
CA TYR A 124 -11.19 5.95 11.78
C TYR A 124 -12.50 5.44 12.38
N LYS A 125 -12.89 4.22 12.01
CA LYS A 125 -13.94 3.46 12.70
C LYS A 125 -13.42 2.96 14.05
N GLU A 126 -14.33 2.67 14.99
CA GLU A 126 -14.01 2.23 16.35
C GLU A 126 -13.06 1.02 16.41
N ASN A 127 -13.21 0.08 15.49
CA ASN A 127 -12.38 -1.12 15.40
C ASN A 127 -11.24 -1.03 14.35
N ALA A 128 -10.83 0.18 14.00
CA ALA A 128 -9.69 0.39 13.13
C ALA A 128 -8.36 0.01 13.80
N TYR A 129 -7.39 -0.39 13.00
CA TYR A 129 -6.05 -0.69 13.48
C TYR A 129 -4.97 0.11 12.72
N PRO A 130 -4.80 1.40 13.04
CA PRO A 130 -3.84 2.28 12.37
C PRO A 130 -2.39 1.76 12.43
N SER A 131 -1.99 1.11 13.52
CA SER A 131 -0.64 0.53 13.66
C SER A 131 -0.31 -0.58 12.64
N ALA A 132 -1.30 -1.10 11.94
CA ALA A 132 -1.13 -2.09 10.86
C ALA A 132 -1.47 -1.51 9.47
N ALA A 133 -1.73 -0.22 9.40
CA ALA A 133 -2.06 0.45 8.16
C ALA A 133 -0.89 0.41 7.15
N SER A 134 -1.22 0.56 5.90
CA SER A 134 -0.25 0.59 4.82
C SER A 134 -0.52 1.72 3.85
N LEU A 135 0.55 2.37 3.43
CA LEU A 135 0.60 3.30 2.31
C LEU A 135 1.39 2.64 1.20
N ILE A 136 0.80 2.51 0.03
CA ILE A 136 1.41 1.98 -1.18
C ILE A 136 1.52 3.11 -2.19
N ASN A 137 2.71 3.27 -2.75
CA ASN A 137 2.99 4.31 -3.73
C ASN A 137 3.49 3.66 -5.04
N LYS A 138 3.00 4.13 -6.17
CA LYS A 138 3.34 3.58 -7.49
C LYS A 138 4.80 3.79 -7.85
N ASP A 139 5.34 4.98 -7.57
CA ASP A 139 6.72 5.31 -7.87
C ASP A 139 7.67 4.48 -6.99
N ALA A 140 7.35 4.34 -5.69
CA ALA A 140 8.09 3.47 -4.79
C ALA A 140 8.10 2.01 -5.27
N LYS A 141 6.97 1.53 -5.79
CA LYS A 141 6.85 0.19 -6.39
C LYS A 141 7.75 0.03 -7.61
N GLN A 142 7.82 1.04 -8.46
CA GLN A 142 8.67 1.01 -9.64
C GLN A 142 10.16 1.09 -9.28
N ILE A 143 10.52 1.94 -8.32
CA ILE A 143 11.89 2.04 -7.80
C ILE A 143 12.33 0.70 -7.18
N GLU A 144 11.49 0.10 -6.33
CA GLU A 144 11.75 -1.22 -5.73
C GLU A 144 11.98 -2.29 -6.80
N ARG A 145 11.14 -2.31 -7.84
CA ARG A 145 11.30 -3.24 -8.97
C ARG A 145 12.62 -3.03 -9.70
N SER A 146 12.94 -1.79 -10.05
CA SER A 146 14.19 -1.46 -10.75
C SER A 146 15.43 -1.82 -9.93
N TYR A 147 15.33 -1.64 -8.60
CA TYR A 147 16.42 -2.00 -7.68
C TYR A 147 16.59 -3.52 -7.59
N ASN A 148 15.50 -4.29 -7.51
CA ASN A 148 15.55 -5.75 -7.51
C ASN A 148 16.17 -6.30 -8.81
N GLU A 149 15.82 -5.71 -9.97
CA GLU A 149 16.44 -6.05 -11.26
C GLU A 149 17.93 -5.75 -11.27
N LYS A 150 18.35 -4.61 -10.72
CA LYS A 150 19.76 -4.25 -10.61
C LYS A 150 20.51 -5.23 -9.71
N LEU A 151 20.01 -5.53 -8.53
CA LEU A 151 20.61 -6.50 -7.61
C LEU A 151 20.73 -7.89 -8.24
N TYR A 152 19.70 -8.34 -8.94
CA TYR A 152 19.74 -9.61 -9.68
C TYR A 152 20.90 -9.62 -10.69
N ASN A 153 21.01 -8.57 -11.51
CA ASN A 153 22.06 -8.49 -12.54
C ASN A 153 23.47 -8.44 -11.93
N GLU A 154 23.65 -7.74 -10.82
CA GLU A 154 24.92 -7.69 -10.08
C GLU A 154 25.27 -9.06 -9.47
N ALA A 155 24.29 -9.76 -8.89
CA ALA A 155 24.49 -11.08 -8.36
C ALA A 155 24.85 -12.11 -9.44
N ILE A 156 24.18 -12.09 -10.59
CA ILE A 156 24.52 -12.97 -11.74
C ILE A 156 25.95 -12.69 -12.24
N LYS A 157 26.38 -11.42 -12.34
CA LYS A 157 27.75 -11.07 -12.71
C LYS A 157 28.77 -11.60 -11.70
N SER A 158 28.46 -11.50 -10.41
CA SER A 158 29.31 -12.02 -9.35
C SER A 158 29.44 -13.56 -9.42
N ILE A 159 28.34 -14.25 -9.63
CA ILE A 159 28.33 -15.71 -9.83
C ILE A 159 29.16 -16.12 -11.04
N ALA A 160 29.00 -15.41 -12.17
CA ALA A 160 29.78 -15.69 -13.38
C ALA A 160 31.29 -15.50 -13.16
N SER A 161 31.69 -14.52 -12.36
CA SER A 161 33.10 -14.32 -12.00
C SER A 161 33.63 -15.38 -11.02
N PHE A 162 32.79 -15.88 -10.08
CA PHE A 162 33.15 -16.97 -9.19
C PHE A 162 33.27 -18.32 -9.93
N SER A 163 32.39 -18.59 -10.91
CA SER A 163 32.45 -19.82 -11.71
C SER A 163 33.71 -19.99 -12.52
N SER A 164 34.35 -18.90 -12.86
CA SER A 164 35.65 -18.94 -13.55
C SER A 164 36.83 -19.32 -12.62
N ILE A 165 36.63 -19.30 -11.30
CA ILE A 165 37.70 -19.51 -10.29
C ILE A 165 37.49 -20.86 -9.55
N SER A 166 36.26 -21.37 -9.45
CA SER A 166 35.95 -22.59 -8.67
C SER A 166 35.17 -23.60 -9.49
N SER A 167 35.89 -24.65 -9.93
CA SER A 167 35.26 -25.82 -10.57
C SER A 167 34.59 -26.68 -9.49
N GLY A 168 33.25 -26.70 -9.44
CA GLY A 168 32.52 -27.64 -8.60
C GLY A 168 31.34 -27.13 -7.80
N VAL A 169 31.00 -25.85 -7.89
CA VAL A 169 29.80 -25.29 -7.22
C VAL A 169 28.62 -25.39 -8.17
N ASP A 170 27.53 -26.05 -7.72
CA ASP A 170 26.26 -26.05 -8.46
C ASP A 170 25.60 -24.66 -8.37
N LEU A 171 25.79 -23.88 -9.42
CA LEU A 171 25.26 -22.53 -9.54
C LEU A 171 23.79 -22.50 -9.99
N SER A 172 23.22 -23.66 -10.38
CA SER A 172 21.85 -23.73 -10.90
C SER A 172 20.82 -23.40 -9.80
N SER A 173 21.01 -23.95 -8.61
CA SER A 173 20.16 -23.68 -7.45
C SER A 173 20.21 -22.22 -7.04
N LEU A 174 21.38 -21.60 -7.07
CA LEU A 174 21.56 -20.20 -6.73
C LEU A 174 20.90 -19.29 -7.76
N SER A 175 21.03 -19.59 -9.05
CA SER A 175 20.38 -18.82 -10.13
C SER A 175 18.85 -18.89 -10.04
N THR A 176 18.30 -20.04 -9.62
CA THR A 176 16.85 -20.20 -9.40
C THR A 176 16.36 -19.31 -8.24
N ILE A 177 17.07 -19.32 -7.11
CA ILE A 177 16.73 -18.45 -5.95
C ILE A 177 16.78 -16.97 -6.34
N LEU A 178 17.80 -16.59 -7.10
CA LEU A 178 17.91 -15.20 -7.57
C LEU A 178 16.81 -14.81 -8.56
N ALA A 179 16.39 -15.75 -9.42
CA ALA A 179 15.26 -15.53 -10.32
C ALA A 179 13.93 -15.36 -9.56
N GLU A 180 13.71 -16.13 -8.50
CA GLU A 180 12.55 -15.96 -7.61
C GLU A 180 12.59 -14.60 -6.91
N PHE A 181 13.76 -14.16 -6.44
CA PHE A 181 13.93 -12.84 -5.84
C PHE A 181 13.63 -11.70 -6.83
N LYS A 182 14.13 -11.80 -8.07
CA LYS A 182 13.83 -10.84 -9.14
C LYS A 182 12.33 -10.73 -9.42
N ASN A 183 11.65 -11.87 -9.44
CA ASN A 183 10.24 -11.96 -9.77
C ASN A 183 9.32 -11.72 -8.56
N ALA A 184 9.88 -11.53 -7.36
CA ALA A 184 9.11 -11.21 -6.17
C ALA A 184 8.29 -9.92 -6.40
N PRO A 185 6.98 -9.91 -6.06
CA PRO A 185 6.13 -8.76 -6.31
C PRO A 185 6.59 -7.57 -5.47
N SER A 186 7.00 -6.51 -6.16
CA SER A 186 7.30 -5.22 -5.53
C SER A 186 6.03 -4.65 -4.93
N LYS A 187 6.07 -4.28 -3.65
CA LYS A 187 4.90 -3.81 -2.90
C LYS A 187 4.73 -2.30 -3.00
N GLY A 188 5.82 -1.55 -3.14
CA GLY A 188 5.83 -0.09 -3.15
C GLY A 188 5.37 0.51 -1.82
N ARG A 189 5.57 -0.22 -0.72
CA ARG A 189 5.10 0.18 0.61
C ARG A 189 5.97 1.28 1.18
N ILE A 190 5.35 2.38 1.59
CA ILE A 190 5.98 3.45 2.36
C ILE A 190 5.66 3.22 3.84
N VAL A 191 6.70 3.23 4.69
CA VAL A 191 6.53 3.18 6.14
C VAL A 191 6.11 4.57 6.61
N SER A 192 4.89 4.68 7.13
CA SER A 192 4.27 5.92 7.56
C SER A 192 3.65 5.75 8.94
N GLU A 193 3.55 6.86 9.68
CA GLU A 193 2.80 6.89 10.94
C GLU A 193 1.32 7.15 10.64
N PHE A 194 0.45 6.34 11.25
CA PHE A 194 -1.00 6.44 11.09
C PHE A 194 -1.73 6.79 12.39
N ASN A 195 -1.00 6.91 13.51
CA ASN A 195 -1.59 7.37 14.76
C ASN A 195 -1.77 8.89 14.71
N ILE A 196 -3.02 9.33 14.69
CA ILE A 196 -3.39 10.75 14.59
C ILE A 196 -2.77 11.58 15.73
N GLU A 197 -2.78 11.06 16.96
CA GLU A 197 -2.22 11.78 18.12
C GLU A 197 -0.69 11.93 18.01
N ALA A 198 -0.01 10.91 17.49
CA ALA A 198 1.44 10.96 17.25
C ALA A 198 1.78 12.01 16.19
N ILE A 199 1.05 12.01 15.07
CA ILE A 199 1.23 12.98 13.97
C ILE A 199 0.91 14.41 14.45
N GLN A 200 -0.12 14.59 15.28
CA GLN A 200 -0.46 15.91 15.82
C GLN A 200 0.59 16.46 16.77
N LYS A 201 1.27 15.58 17.53
CA LYS A 201 2.37 15.96 18.42
C LYS A 201 3.65 16.28 17.66
N ASP A 202 3.92 15.52 16.62
CA ASP A 202 5.10 15.68 15.77
C ASP A 202 4.71 15.66 14.29
N LYS A 203 4.57 16.86 13.73
CA LYS A 203 4.19 17.03 12.31
C LYS A 203 5.21 16.47 11.33
N SER A 204 6.44 16.19 11.75
CA SER A 204 7.44 15.54 10.88
C SER A 204 7.06 14.10 10.53
N LEU A 205 6.16 13.47 11.30
CA LEU A 205 5.62 12.14 11.05
C LEU A 205 4.50 12.12 10.00
N ASP A 206 3.98 13.30 9.62
CA ASP A 206 2.88 13.42 8.68
C ASP A 206 3.38 13.26 7.24
N THR A 207 3.03 12.15 6.64
CA THR A 207 3.47 11.79 5.29
C THR A 207 2.71 12.61 4.25
N ARG A 208 3.42 13.27 3.33
CA ARG A 208 2.81 13.89 2.17
C ARG A 208 2.32 12.83 1.20
N LEU A 209 1.12 13.02 0.69
CA LEU A 209 0.52 12.12 -0.27
C LEU A 209 0.88 12.50 -1.70
N MET A 210 1.00 11.50 -2.53
CA MET A 210 1.22 11.63 -3.96
C MET A 210 0.01 11.09 -4.74
N PRO A 211 -0.28 11.63 -5.93
CA PRO A 211 -1.32 11.09 -6.79
C PRO A 211 -1.14 9.58 -7.04
N GLY A 212 -2.23 8.83 -6.95
CA GLY A 212 -2.21 7.38 -7.11
C GLY A 212 -1.77 6.58 -5.88
N ASP A 213 -1.57 7.23 -4.73
CA ASP A 213 -1.31 6.53 -3.48
C ASP A 213 -2.53 5.69 -3.05
N GLU A 214 -2.25 4.49 -2.56
CA GLU A 214 -3.25 3.57 -2.02
C GLU A 214 -3.03 3.38 -0.52
N ILE A 215 -4.06 3.70 0.28
CA ILE A 215 -4.02 3.60 1.73
C ILE A 215 -5.01 2.52 2.17
N HIS A 216 -4.54 1.63 3.03
CA HIS A 216 -5.40 0.62 3.63
C HIS A 216 -5.29 0.65 5.16
N ILE A 217 -6.41 0.86 5.83
CA ILE A 217 -6.52 0.81 7.29
C ILE A 217 -7.23 -0.50 7.66
N PRO A 218 -6.53 -1.51 8.18
CA PRO A 218 -7.16 -2.77 8.53
C PRO A 218 -8.02 -2.67 9.78
N TYR A 219 -8.93 -3.62 9.91
CA TYR A 219 -9.66 -3.85 11.16
C TYR A 219 -8.76 -4.55 12.19
N PHE A 220 -8.94 -4.19 13.45
CA PHE A 220 -8.23 -4.81 14.56
C PHE A 220 -8.56 -6.31 14.69
N LYS A 221 -7.52 -7.14 14.86
CA LYS A 221 -7.63 -8.57 15.09
C LYS A 221 -6.66 -8.99 16.17
N GLU A 222 -7.16 -9.52 17.27
CA GLU A 222 -6.36 -10.02 18.39
C GLU A 222 -5.61 -11.33 18.06
N ARG A 223 -4.70 -11.30 17.09
CA ARG A 223 -3.98 -12.49 16.63
C ARG A 223 -2.50 -12.24 16.46
N VAL A 224 -1.70 -13.27 16.74
CA VAL A 224 -0.26 -13.35 16.42
C VAL A 224 -0.06 -14.62 15.61
N TYR A 225 0.80 -14.56 14.63
CA TYR A 225 1.09 -15.67 13.72
C TYR A 225 2.49 -16.20 13.99
N ILE A 226 2.63 -17.52 14.13
CA ILE A 226 3.91 -18.19 14.40
C ILE A 226 4.14 -19.25 13.33
N PHE A 227 5.25 -19.14 12.60
CA PHE A 227 5.61 -20.03 11.54
C PHE A 227 7.08 -20.47 11.61
N GLY A 228 7.43 -21.48 10.81
CA GLY A 228 8.78 -22.02 10.71
C GLY A 228 9.03 -23.14 11.72
N GLU A 229 10.23 -23.19 12.25
CA GLU A 229 10.75 -24.32 13.05
C GLU A 229 10.28 -24.26 14.52
N VAL A 230 8.96 -24.32 14.73
CA VAL A 230 8.27 -24.52 16.01
C VAL A 230 7.49 -25.85 15.97
N LEU A 231 7.10 -26.38 17.13
CA LEU A 231 6.39 -27.65 17.19
C LEU A 231 4.97 -27.55 16.62
N ASN A 232 4.25 -26.46 16.93
CA ASN A 232 2.89 -26.24 16.46
C ASN A 232 2.78 -24.85 15.82
N PRO A 233 3.13 -24.68 14.54
CA PRO A 233 2.95 -23.42 13.82
C PRO A 233 1.46 -23.11 13.66
N GLY A 234 1.11 -21.80 13.69
CA GLY A 234 -0.29 -21.41 13.54
C GLY A 234 -0.61 -19.99 14.02
N THR A 235 -1.88 -19.77 14.26
CA THR A 235 -2.42 -18.50 14.72
C THR A 235 -2.78 -18.58 16.21
N PHE A 236 -2.30 -17.63 16.99
CA PHE A 236 -2.51 -17.55 18.43
C PHE A 236 -3.26 -16.28 18.81
N LYS A 237 -4.01 -16.32 19.90
CA LYS A 237 -4.63 -15.11 20.45
C LYS A 237 -3.53 -14.15 20.93
N HIS A 238 -3.67 -12.87 20.60
CA HIS A 238 -2.79 -11.86 21.21
C HIS A 238 -3.14 -11.68 22.68
N LEU A 239 -2.13 -11.64 23.51
CA LEU A 239 -2.24 -11.37 24.94
C LEU A 239 -1.25 -10.26 25.31
N ASP A 240 -1.77 -9.19 25.91
CA ASP A 240 -0.96 -8.06 26.33
C ASP A 240 0.16 -8.49 27.29
N GLY A 241 1.33 -7.90 27.11
CA GLY A 241 2.50 -8.21 27.92
C GLY A 241 3.20 -9.53 27.62
N ASN A 242 2.71 -10.30 26.64
CA ASN A 242 3.45 -11.46 26.16
C ASN A 242 4.58 -11.03 25.23
N ASP A 243 5.76 -11.58 25.51
CA ASP A 243 6.94 -11.46 24.65
C ASP A 243 7.04 -12.63 23.64
N VAL A 244 8.03 -12.60 22.78
CA VAL A 244 8.29 -13.63 21.77
C VAL A 244 8.47 -15.01 22.43
N SER A 245 9.11 -15.10 23.59
CA SER A 245 9.39 -16.37 24.26
C SER A 245 8.12 -17.05 24.73
N LYS A 246 7.14 -16.29 25.25
CA LYS A 246 5.84 -16.80 25.65
C LYS A 246 5.04 -17.32 24.45
N TYR A 247 5.09 -16.62 23.32
CA TYR A 247 4.42 -17.06 22.09
C TYR A 247 5.05 -18.32 21.53
N ILE A 248 6.38 -18.43 21.50
CA ILE A 248 7.08 -19.66 21.10
C ILE A 248 6.71 -20.81 22.05
N SER A 249 6.65 -20.57 23.36
CA SER A 249 6.21 -21.59 24.32
C SER A 249 4.77 -22.04 24.07
N SER A 250 3.87 -21.12 23.70
CA SER A 250 2.48 -21.44 23.34
C SER A 250 2.42 -22.30 22.07
N ALA A 251 3.38 -22.13 21.14
CA ALA A 251 3.54 -22.98 19.97
C ALA A 251 4.23 -24.33 20.26
N GLY A 252 4.34 -24.72 21.54
CA GLY A 252 4.98 -25.96 21.97
C GLY A 252 6.50 -25.90 22.08
N GLY A 253 7.10 -24.72 21.81
CA GLY A 253 8.54 -24.53 21.79
C GLY A 253 9.16 -24.65 20.40
N LEU A 254 10.47 -24.51 20.35
CA LEU A 254 11.26 -24.66 19.13
C LEU A 254 11.52 -26.14 18.83
N ASN A 255 11.51 -26.49 17.55
CA ASN A 255 11.99 -27.82 17.16
C ASN A 255 13.53 -27.87 17.13
N LYS A 256 14.11 -29.06 16.91
CA LYS A 256 15.56 -29.29 16.94
C LYS A 256 16.33 -28.55 15.82
N TYR A 257 15.65 -28.21 14.75
CA TYR A 257 16.26 -27.54 13.58
C TYR A 257 16.18 -26.03 13.63
N ALA A 258 15.58 -25.45 14.66
CA ALA A 258 15.37 -24.00 14.77
C ALA A 258 16.68 -23.21 14.90
N ASP A 259 16.80 -22.12 14.16
CA ASP A 259 17.85 -21.12 14.37
C ASP A 259 17.42 -20.13 15.46
N LYS A 260 17.97 -20.31 16.67
CA LYS A 260 17.69 -19.47 17.84
C LYS A 260 18.29 -18.06 17.75
N GLN A 261 19.20 -17.84 16.79
CA GLN A 261 19.93 -16.57 16.62
C GLN A 261 19.36 -15.69 15.52
N ALA A 262 18.41 -16.20 14.76
CA ALA A 262 17.90 -15.51 13.56
C ALA A 262 16.37 -15.46 13.49
N LEU A 263 15.66 -15.35 14.62
CA LEU A 263 14.22 -15.15 14.59
C LEU A 263 13.88 -13.85 13.85
N ILE A 264 12.84 -13.93 13.05
CA ILE A 264 12.34 -12.80 12.26
C ILE A 264 10.97 -12.41 12.80
N ILE A 265 10.85 -11.17 13.21
CA ILE A 265 9.59 -10.57 13.66
C ILE A 265 9.13 -9.60 12.56
N VAL A 266 7.96 -9.87 12.00
CA VAL A 266 7.32 -8.94 11.07
C VAL A 266 6.19 -8.23 11.80
N HIS A 267 6.40 -6.96 12.06
CA HIS A 267 5.42 -6.11 12.73
C HIS A 267 4.20 -5.84 11.83
N PRO A 268 3.03 -5.49 12.40
CA PRO A 268 1.81 -5.24 11.62
C PRO A 268 2.00 -4.17 10.54
N ASN A 269 2.81 -3.14 10.81
CA ASN A 269 3.18 -2.09 9.85
C ASN A 269 4.19 -2.55 8.78
N GLY A 270 4.61 -3.83 8.78
CA GLY A 270 5.54 -4.41 7.82
C GLY A 270 7.02 -4.21 8.15
N ILE A 271 7.36 -3.55 9.23
CA ILE A 271 8.76 -3.48 9.70
C ILE A 271 9.22 -4.87 10.10
N VAL A 272 10.42 -5.22 9.68
CA VAL A 272 11.05 -6.52 9.97
C VAL A 272 12.17 -6.30 10.97
N GLU A 273 12.13 -7.06 12.05
CA GLU A 273 13.16 -7.07 13.09
C GLU A 273 13.78 -8.46 13.18
N ARG A 274 15.11 -8.54 13.24
CA ARG A 274 15.81 -9.79 13.54
C ARG A 274 16.10 -9.86 15.02
N LEU A 275 15.73 -10.97 15.64
CA LEU A 275 15.82 -11.18 17.09
C LEU A 275 16.60 -12.44 17.42
N THR A 276 17.45 -12.36 18.45
CA THR A 276 18.16 -13.53 18.99
C THR A 276 17.51 -13.93 20.31
N LEU A 277 17.07 -15.20 20.44
CA LEU A 277 16.61 -15.73 21.71
C LEU A 277 17.80 -15.90 22.65
N ARG A 278 17.86 -15.07 23.68
CA ARG A 278 18.88 -15.17 24.72
C ARG A 278 18.57 -16.33 25.69
N LYS A 279 19.59 -17.13 25.98
CA LYS A 279 19.52 -18.09 27.08
C LYS A 279 19.49 -17.31 28.41
N PHE A 280 18.50 -17.61 29.27
CA PHE A 280 18.32 -17.13 30.65
C PHE A 280 17.97 -15.65 30.90
N GLY A 281 16.74 -15.42 31.34
CA GLY A 281 16.35 -14.40 32.32
C GLY A 281 16.28 -12.93 31.90
N LYS A 282 16.72 -12.52 30.70
CA LYS A 282 16.43 -11.20 30.15
C LYS A 282 15.31 -11.32 29.14
N GLN A 283 14.18 -10.75 29.52
CA GLN A 283 13.02 -10.58 28.65
C GLN A 283 13.45 -9.89 27.35
N ASN A 284 13.12 -10.50 26.20
CA ASN A 284 13.26 -9.82 24.93
C ASN A 284 12.28 -8.65 24.97
N SER A 285 12.79 -7.41 24.93
CA SER A 285 11.99 -6.19 25.10
C SER A 285 11.08 -5.86 23.90
N THR A 286 11.05 -6.73 22.90
CA THR A 286 10.20 -6.50 21.71
C THR A 286 8.74 -6.68 22.09
N ILE A 287 7.98 -5.59 21.98
CA ILE A 287 6.54 -5.57 22.21
C ILE A 287 5.87 -6.25 21.02
N ILE A 288 5.20 -7.37 21.28
CA ILE A 288 4.42 -8.08 20.27
C ILE A 288 3.03 -7.45 20.17
N LYS A 289 2.76 -6.83 19.03
CA LYS A 289 1.47 -6.22 18.73
C LYS A 289 0.54 -7.23 18.03
N PRO A 290 -0.78 -7.05 18.12
CA PRO A 290 -1.72 -7.82 17.28
C PRO A 290 -1.33 -7.72 15.79
N GLY A 291 -1.43 -8.83 15.06
CA GLY A 291 -1.02 -8.89 13.65
C GLY A 291 0.47 -9.19 13.42
N THR A 292 1.29 -9.26 14.47
CA THR A 292 2.71 -9.63 14.34
C THR A 292 2.85 -11.06 13.85
N VAL A 293 3.80 -11.27 12.93
CA VAL A 293 4.26 -12.58 12.49
C VAL A 293 5.61 -12.87 13.12
N ILE A 294 5.72 -14.00 13.81
CA ILE A 294 6.97 -14.54 14.37
C ILE A 294 7.38 -15.69 13.45
N TYR A 295 8.50 -15.55 12.75
CA TYR A 295 9.05 -16.59 11.90
C TYR A 295 10.36 -17.12 12.49
N VAL A 296 10.41 -18.44 12.68
CA VAL A 296 11.58 -19.14 13.18
C VAL A 296 12.25 -19.87 12.03
N PRO A 297 13.38 -19.39 11.51
CA PRO A 297 14.06 -20.03 10.41
C PRO A 297 14.76 -21.32 10.85
N ARG A 298 15.06 -22.15 9.84
CA ARG A 298 15.86 -23.36 10.01
C ARG A 298 17.33 -23.01 10.12
N ASN A 299 18.03 -23.67 11.05
CA ASN A 299 19.48 -23.59 11.13
C ASN A 299 20.12 -24.44 10.03
N LEU A 300 20.79 -23.78 9.09
CA LEU A 300 21.39 -24.43 7.93
C LEU A 300 22.58 -25.34 8.27
N GLN A 301 23.22 -25.14 9.43
CA GLN A 301 24.32 -26.01 9.87
C GLN A 301 23.91 -27.47 10.13
N PHE A 302 22.60 -27.72 10.32
CA PHE A 302 22.08 -29.10 10.44
C PHE A 302 21.92 -29.80 9.07
N ILE A 303 22.12 -29.11 7.96
CA ILE A 303 22.06 -29.73 6.62
C ILE A 303 23.40 -30.40 6.27
N GLU A 304 24.51 -29.86 6.77
CA GLU A 304 25.88 -30.37 6.51
C GLU A 304 26.26 -31.59 7.35
N GLY A 305 25.53 -31.88 8.42
CA GLY A 305 25.84 -32.98 9.39
C GLY A 305 25.27 -34.35 9.05
N THR A 306 24.63 -34.54 7.88
CA THR A 306 24.02 -35.85 7.50
C THR A 306 24.78 -36.57 6.36
N GLN A 307 26.03 -36.18 6.07
CA GLN A 307 26.93 -36.93 5.21
C GLN A 307 28.18 -37.33 6.00
N LEU A 308 28.01 -38.34 6.85
CA LEU A 308 29.09 -39.28 7.26
C LEU A 308 28.43 -40.60 7.67
#